data_557cbf62f204ea726e9b590ee775ab09
#
_entry.id   557cbf62f204ea726e9b590ee775ab09
#
_cell.length_a   1.000
_cell.length_b   1.000
_cell.length_c   1.000
_cell.angle_alpha   90.00
_cell.angle_beta   90.00
_cell.angle_gamma   90.00
#
_symmetry.space_group_name_H-M   'P 1'
#
loop_
_entity.id
_entity.type
_entity.pdbx_description
1 polymer ?
#
loop_
_entity_poly.entity_id
_entity_poly.type
_entity_poly.pdbx_seq_one_letter_code
_entity_poly.pdbx_strand_id
1 'polypeptide(L)'
;MSTLNTLQAYGVSFQIKVISSLLKHKEFLHGVYDLLNPEEFDNPAHKWIVEETLKYYSKYHANPTPEYLSVEVKKIENDVLKVTIVEQLKEALKAINEDQEYVETEFSNFCKNQQLKKALMNSVELLTKGQYDDIRSMIDQALKAGQSRDLGHEYEKDLESRYRLEERGAVPTIWPHINDLLMGGLGAGDLGMVLGSPGGGKSWFLINLGATAVKMGYTVCHYTLELSQEYVGKRYDSILTGIDFQNIHKTESRKLIEETINSLPGKLIIKEYPMGKTTPSSIETHIQKCVTLGHKPDLVIIDYVDLLRSKSKSSERKDQIDDVYTSIKGLARQIRTPIWTVSQVNRMGSKDDIIEADKIAGSYDKIMIADFAMSLSRKRGDKLAGTGRIHVIKNRFGSDGMTFSAKINTANGHIDIDASEMDDSELKVDTSSAPSGFSRIDNDEKKYLSSKFFELGL
;
A
#
# COMPACT_ATOMS: atom_id res chain seq x y z
N MET A 1 -37.51 0.35 5.30
CA MET A 1 -36.51 0.89 4.33
C MET A 1 -37.14 2.11 3.70
N SER A 2 -36.63 3.31 3.98
CA SER A 2 -37.29 4.57 3.66
C SER A 2 -37.28 4.83 2.16
N THR A 3 -38.41 5.25 1.69
CA THR A 3 -38.80 5.54 0.30
C THR A 3 -38.24 6.86 -0.26
N LEU A 4 -37.15 7.37 0.27
CA LEU A 4 -36.52 8.62 -0.19
C LEU A 4 -35.60 8.37 -1.40
N ASN A 5 -36.18 7.94 -2.52
CA ASN A 5 -35.45 7.65 -3.76
C ASN A 5 -35.27 8.87 -4.68
N THR A 6 -35.89 10.00 -4.38
CA THR A 6 -35.76 11.25 -5.13
C THR A 6 -35.64 12.43 -4.16
N LEU A 7 -35.02 13.51 -4.59
CA LEU A 7 -34.85 14.74 -3.80
C LEU A 7 -36.26 15.38 -3.49
N GLN A 8 -37.25 15.12 -4.32
CA GLN A 8 -38.64 15.52 -4.12
C GLN A 8 -39.22 15.03 -2.80
N ALA A 9 -38.81 13.83 -2.35
CA ALA A 9 -39.31 13.24 -1.11
C ALA A 9 -38.89 14.02 0.15
N TYR A 10 -37.84 14.81 0.08
CA TYR A 10 -37.39 15.70 1.16
C TYR A 10 -38.16 17.03 1.20
N GLY A 11 -38.93 17.37 0.15
CA GLY A 11 -39.71 18.59 0.06
C GLY A 11 -38.93 19.82 -0.43
N VAL A 12 -39.69 20.86 -0.80
CA VAL A 12 -39.12 22.10 -1.39
C VAL A 12 -38.24 22.87 -0.39
N SER A 13 -38.66 22.95 0.87
CA SER A 13 -37.90 23.64 1.92
C SER A 13 -36.50 23.06 2.12
N PHE A 14 -36.38 21.73 2.10
CA PHE A 14 -35.07 21.07 2.17
C PHE A 14 -34.21 21.42 0.97
N GLN A 15 -34.74 21.39 -0.25
CA GLN A 15 -34.01 21.76 -1.47
C GLN A 15 -33.50 23.20 -1.42
N ILE A 16 -34.29 24.13 -0.91
CA ILE A 16 -33.90 25.54 -0.72
C ILE A 16 -32.73 25.65 0.28
N LYS A 17 -32.80 24.91 1.38
CA LYS A 17 -31.68 24.87 2.36
C LYS A 17 -30.41 24.30 1.78
N VAL A 18 -30.52 23.24 0.95
CA VAL A 18 -29.38 22.67 0.21
C VAL A 18 -28.75 23.71 -0.72
N ILE A 19 -29.58 24.41 -1.53
CA ILE A 19 -29.12 25.48 -2.42
C ILE A 19 -28.46 26.61 -1.59
N SER A 20 -29.05 26.99 -0.46
CA SER A 20 -28.46 27.97 0.45
C SER A 20 -27.06 27.55 0.90
N SER A 21 -26.89 26.28 1.31
CA SER A 21 -25.60 25.74 1.71
C SER A 21 -24.61 25.71 0.54
N LEU A 22 -25.02 25.29 -0.66
CA LEU A 22 -24.19 25.31 -1.86
C LEU A 22 -23.69 26.73 -2.23
N LEU A 23 -24.50 27.75 -2.01
CA LEU A 23 -24.13 29.14 -2.33
C LEU A 23 -23.29 29.80 -1.25
N LYS A 24 -23.41 29.40 0.04
CA LYS A 24 -22.79 30.08 1.18
C LYS A 24 -21.58 29.34 1.74
N HIS A 25 -21.56 27.99 1.67
CA HIS A 25 -20.55 27.18 2.35
C HIS A 25 -19.64 26.51 1.33
N LYS A 26 -18.42 27.06 1.24
CA LYS A 26 -17.40 26.57 0.29
C LYS A 26 -17.01 25.11 0.56
N GLU A 27 -16.85 24.74 1.83
CA GLU A 27 -16.46 23.38 2.23
C GLU A 27 -17.52 22.35 1.85
N PHE A 28 -18.81 22.71 2.00
CA PHE A 28 -19.90 21.85 1.59
C PHE A 28 -19.95 21.66 0.07
N LEU A 29 -19.89 22.76 -0.71
CA LEU A 29 -19.83 22.69 -2.16
C LEU A 29 -18.66 21.86 -2.64
N HIS A 30 -17.47 22.07 -2.06
CA HIS A 30 -16.28 21.27 -2.37
C HIS A 30 -16.50 19.78 -2.08
N GLY A 31 -17.12 19.45 -0.95
CA GLY A 31 -17.37 18.06 -0.53
C GLY A 31 -18.40 17.30 -1.36
N VAL A 32 -19.30 18.00 -2.06
CA VAL A 32 -20.33 17.36 -2.89
C VAL A 32 -20.20 17.63 -4.39
N TYR A 33 -19.22 18.43 -4.80
CA TYR A 33 -19.03 18.86 -6.19
C TYR A 33 -19.03 17.68 -7.18
N ASP A 34 -18.24 16.63 -6.91
CA ASP A 34 -18.12 15.46 -7.79
C ASP A 34 -19.35 14.54 -7.76
N LEU A 35 -20.25 14.74 -6.80
CA LEU A 35 -21.48 13.96 -6.61
C LEU A 35 -22.71 14.69 -7.10
N LEU A 36 -22.63 16.02 -7.19
CA LEU A 36 -23.75 16.89 -7.44
C LEU A 36 -24.27 16.74 -8.87
N ASN A 37 -25.52 16.33 -9.01
CA ASN A 37 -26.19 16.21 -10.31
C ASN A 37 -27.39 17.16 -10.35
N PRO A 38 -27.40 18.17 -11.24
CA PRO A 38 -28.52 19.09 -11.39
C PRO A 38 -29.86 18.39 -11.71
N GLU A 39 -29.80 17.23 -12.40
CA GLU A 39 -31.00 16.46 -12.77
C GLU A 39 -31.78 15.87 -11.58
N GLU A 40 -31.18 15.86 -10.39
CA GLU A 40 -31.86 15.40 -9.17
C GLU A 40 -32.83 16.45 -8.60
N PHE A 41 -32.81 17.69 -9.10
CA PHE A 41 -33.71 18.78 -8.70
C PHE A 41 -34.90 18.86 -9.63
N ASP A 42 -36.12 18.77 -9.09
CA ASP A 42 -37.35 18.77 -9.88
C ASP A 42 -37.72 20.16 -10.40
N ASN A 43 -37.41 21.22 -9.63
CA ASN A 43 -37.68 22.59 -10.01
C ASN A 43 -36.68 23.10 -11.04
N PRO A 44 -37.07 23.51 -12.24
CA PRO A 44 -36.21 24.04 -13.27
C PRO A 44 -35.32 25.22 -12.81
N ALA A 45 -35.81 26.03 -11.88
CA ALA A 45 -35.04 27.11 -11.30
C ALA A 45 -33.90 26.61 -10.38
N HIS A 46 -34.20 25.60 -9.55
CA HIS A 46 -33.17 24.93 -8.71
C HIS A 46 -32.11 24.26 -9.56
N LYS A 47 -32.53 23.53 -10.60
CA LYS A 47 -31.63 22.88 -11.55
C LYS A 47 -30.66 23.88 -12.17
N TRP A 48 -31.18 24.99 -12.69
CA TRP A 48 -30.35 26.04 -13.27
C TRP A 48 -29.37 26.64 -12.24
N ILE A 49 -29.82 26.92 -11.01
CA ILE A 49 -28.94 27.46 -9.95
C ILE A 49 -27.79 26.49 -9.66
N VAL A 50 -28.07 25.21 -9.56
CA VAL A 50 -27.07 24.18 -9.32
C VAL A 50 -26.11 24.05 -10.49
N GLU A 51 -26.61 24.07 -11.74
CA GLU A 51 -25.76 24.06 -12.95
C GLU A 51 -24.81 25.25 -13.00
N GLU A 52 -25.29 26.46 -12.76
CA GLU A 52 -24.45 27.65 -12.73
C GLU A 52 -23.44 27.65 -11.57
N THR A 53 -23.84 27.10 -10.42
CA THR A 53 -22.93 26.91 -9.29
C THR A 53 -21.81 25.98 -9.65
N LEU A 54 -22.09 24.85 -10.31
CA LEU A 54 -21.08 23.90 -10.77
C LEU A 54 -20.14 24.51 -11.84
N LYS A 55 -20.68 25.25 -12.80
CA LYS A 55 -19.89 25.95 -13.84
C LYS A 55 -18.95 26.99 -13.21
N TYR A 56 -19.43 27.76 -12.26
CA TYR A 56 -18.61 28.75 -11.58
C TYR A 56 -17.52 28.08 -10.76
N TYR A 57 -17.88 27.06 -9.97
CA TYR A 57 -16.95 26.33 -9.13
C TYR A 57 -15.85 25.63 -9.94
N SER A 58 -16.19 25.00 -11.07
CA SER A 58 -15.20 24.34 -11.95
C SER A 58 -14.13 25.29 -12.46
N LYS A 59 -14.46 26.58 -12.62
CA LYS A 59 -13.56 27.60 -13.18
C LYS A 59 -12.78 28.37 -12.12
N TYR A 60 -13.43 28.66 -11.00
CA TYR A 60 -12.88 29.60 -9.99
C TYR A 60 -12.61 28.96 -8.63
N HIS A 61 -13.01 27.70 -8.42
CA HIS A 61 -12.90 26.95 -7.15
C HIS A 61 -13.44 27.73 -5.95
N ALA A 62 -14.53 28.48 -6.17
CA ALA A 62 -15.23 29.31 -5.19
C ALA A 62 -16.73 29.23 -5.42
N ASN A 63 -17.52 29.59 -4.38
CA ASN A 63 -18.96 29.71 -4.52
C ASN A 63 -19.28 30.90 -5.42
N PRO A 64 -20.34 30.83 -6.27
CA PRO A 64 -20.73 31.94 -7.12
C PRO A 64 -21.23 33.13 -6.27
N THR A 65 -20.84 34.33 -6.67
CA THR A 65 -21.34 35.54 -6.01
C THR A 65 -22.74 35.91 -6.49
N PRO A 66 -23.55 36.61 -5.67
CA PRO A 66 -24.87 37.10 -6.09
C PRO A 66 -24.81 37.95 -7.37
N GLU A 67 -23.72 38.75 -7.53
CA GLU A 67 -23.48 39.58 -8.71
C GLU A 67 -23.29 38.74 -9.97
N TYR A 68 -22.49 37.66 -9.89
CA TYR A 68 -22.30 36.72 -10.99
C TYR A 68 -23.64 36.11 -11.40
N LEU A 69 -24.37 35.52 -10.44
CA LEU A 69 -25.67 34.91 -10.71
C LEU A 69 -26.66 35.92 -11.31
N SER A 70 -26.67 37.17 -10.84
CA SER A 70 -27.51 38.24 -11.40
C SER A 70 -27.19 38.52 -12.87
N VAL A 71 -25.91 38.46 -13.27
CA VAL A 71 -25.51 38.65 -14.67
C VAL A 71 -25.95 37.48 -15.53
N GLU A 72 -25.75 36.23 -15.03
CA GLU A 72 -26.12 35.02 -15.79
C GLU A 72 -27.64 34.89 -15.96
N VAL A 73 -28.43 35.22 -14.92
CA VAL A 73 -29.90 35.24 -15.01
C VAL A 73 -30.40 36.19 -16.11
N LYS A 74 -29.74 37.33 -16.32
CA LYS A 74 -30.16 38.29 -17.37
C LYS A 74 -30.05 37.73 -18.79
N LYS A 75 -29.21 36.72 -19.01
CA LYS A 75 -28.98 36.06 -20.31
C LYS A 75 -30.06 35.05 -20.69
N ILE A 76 -30.96 34.72 -19.74
CA ILE A 76 -32.04 33.73 -19.95
C ILE A 76 -33.13 34.40 -20.81
N GLU A 77 -33.52 33.74 -21.89
CA GLU A 77 -34.56 34.25 -22.81
C GLU A 77 -35.98 34.01 -22.26
N ASN A 78 -36.18 32.97 -21.45
CA ASN A 78 -37.48 32.61 -20.89
C ASN A 78 -37.79 33.48 -19.66
N ASP A 79 -38.70 34.47 -19.82
CA ASP A 79 -39.05 35.40 -18.75
C ASP A 79 -39.69 34.73 -17.51
N VAL A 80 -40.50 33.65 -17.70
CA VAL A 80 -41.12 32.92 -16.57
C VAL A 80 -40.02 32.24 -15.75
N LEU A 81 -39.10 31.54 -16.41
CA LEU A 81 -38.00 30.87 -15.73
C LEU A 81 -37.11 31.89 -15.01
N LYS A 82 -36.83 33.01 -15.64
CA LYS A 82 -36.05 34.11 -15.09
C LYS A 82 -36.61 34.64 -13.77
N VAL A 83 -37.92 34.91 -13.74
CA VAL A 83 -38.61 35.37 -12.54
C VAL A 83 -38.50 34.32 -11.45
N THR A 84 -38.82 33.06 -11.77
CA THR A 84 -38.72 31.94 -10.81
C THR A 84 -37.35 31.77 -10.22
N ILE A 85 -36.29 31.85 -11.04
CA ILE A 85 -34.88 31.76 -10.56
C ILE A 85 -34.57 32.90 -9.58
N VAL A 86 -34.97 34.13 -9.91
CA VAL A 86 -34.75 35.29 -9.01
C VAL A 86 -35.45 35.11 -7.68
N GLU A 87 -36.67 34.57 -7.69
CA GLU A 87 -37.43 34.30 -6.44
C GLU A 87 -36.73 33.21 -5.61
N GLN A 88 -36.36 32.08 -6.23
CA GLN A 88 -35.69 30.98 -5.55
C GLN A 88 -34.30 31.38 -5.04
N LEU A 89 -33.53 32.18 -5.78
CA LEU A 89 -32.25 32.73 -5.29
C LEU A 89 -32.45 33.64 -4.08
N LYS A 90 -33.47 34.51 -4.09
CA LYS A 90 -33.76 35.38 -2.94
C LYS A 90 -34.15 34.57 -1.71
N GLU A 91 -34.92 33.51 -1.90
CA GLU A 91 -35.34 32.61 -0.84
C GLU A 91 -34.13 31.83 -0.25
N ALA A 92 -33.32 31.25 -1.12
CA ALA A 92 -32.11 30.53 -0.69
C ALA A 92 -31.09 31.44 0.04
N LEU A 93 -30.89 32.69 -0.46
CA LEU A 93 -29.97 33.62 0.18
C LEU A 93 -30.47 34.14 1.53
N LYS A 94 -31.81 34.20 1.73
CA LYS A 94 -32.45 34.59 3.00
C LYS A 94 -32.59 33.43 3.98
N ALA A 95 -32.54 32.19 3.51
CA ALA A 95 -32.72 31.02 4.35
C ALA A 95 -31.72 30.98 5.49
N ILE A 96 -32.22 30.84 6.72
CA ILE A 96 -31.42 30.60 7.91
C ILE A 96 -31.44 29.10 8.15
N ASN A 97 -30.28 28.49 8.08
CA ASN A 97 -30.14 27.03 8.28
C ASN A 97 -29.79 26.75 9.75
N GLU A 98 -30.78 26.72 10.64
CA GLU A 98 -30.58 26.32 12.03
C GLU A 98 -30.12 24.85 12.16
N ASP A 99 -30.48 24.01 11.15
CA ASP A 99 -30.18 22.59 11.04
C ASP A 99 -29.18 22.30 9.90
N GLN A 100 -28.24 23.22 9.68
CA GLN A 100 -27.29 23.16 8.56
C GLN A 100 -26.54 21.83 8.47
N GLU A 101 -25.95 21.38 9.56
CA GLU A 101 -25.16 20.14 9.60
C GLU A 101 -26.01 18.92 9.20
N TYR A 102 -27.26 18.89 9.66
CA TYR A 102 -28.21 17.84 9.25
C TYR A 102 -28.50 17.89 7.76
N VAL A 103 -28.81 19.07 7.21
CA VAL A 103 -29.11 19.24 5.78
C VAL A 103 -27.94 18.84 4.90
N GLU A 104 -26.72 19.26 5.26
CA GLU A 104 -25.51 18.95 4.51
C GLU A 104 -25.17 17.46 4.59
N THR A 105 -25.34 16.83 5.75
CA THR A 105 -25.10 15.39 5.94
C THR A 105 -26.11 14.55 5.17
N GLU A 106 -27.42 14.85 5.28
CA GLU A 106 -28.47 14.13 4.58
C GLU A 106 -28.35 14.27 3.07
N PHE A 107 -28.04 15.48 2.58
CA PHE A 107 -27.84 15.67 1.14
C PHE A 107 -26.60 14.94 0.61
N SER A 108 -25.51 14.94 1.36
CA SER A 108 -24.32 14.16 1.01
C SER A 108 -24.61 12.67 0.93
N ASN A 109 -25.38 12.14 1.89
CA ASN A 109 -25.82 10.74 1.89
C ASN A 109 -26.75 10.43 0.72
N PHE A 110 -27.67 11.34 0.39
CA PHE A 110 -28.52 11.24 -0.79
C PHE A 110 -27.69 11.13 -2.06
N CYS A 111 -26.73 12.05 -2.27
CA CYS A 111 -25.86 12.06 -3.46
C CYS A 111 -25.05 10.75 -3.60
N LYS A 112 -24.48 10.25 -2.49
CA LYS A 112 -23.77 8.97 -2.47
C LYS A 112 -24.67 7.80 -2.89
N ASN A 113 -25.88 7.76 -2.36
CA ASN A 113 -26.87 6.73 -2.70
C ASN A 113 -27.25 6.78 -4.18
N GLN A 114 -27.42 7.98 -4.77
CA GLN A 114 -27.72 8.14 -6.19
C GLN A 114 -26.54 7.69 -7.08
N GLN A 115 -25.31 8.03 -6.71
CA GLN A 115 -24.12 7.56 -7.44
C GLN A 115 -23.98 6.04 -7.39
N LEU A 116 -24.19 5.43 -6.22
CA LEU A 116 -24.15 3.98 -6.07
C LEU A 116 -25.27 3.30 -6.89
N LYS A 117 -26.48 3.85 -6.87
CA LYS A 117 -27.61 3.38 -7.69
C LYS A 117 -27.28 3.44 -9.17
N LYS A 118 -26.69 4.55 -9.65
CA LYS A 118 -26.27 4.71 -11.05
C LYS A 118 -25.18 3.70 -11.43
N ALA A 119 -24.20 3.49 -10.55
CA ALA A 119 -23.14 2.50 -10.75
C ALA A 119 -23.72 1.07 -10.85
N LEU A 120 -24.65 0.71 -9.98
CA LEU A 120 -25.33 -0.59 -10.02
C LEU A 120 -26.18 -0.77 -11.29
N MET A 121 -26.90 0.26 -11.75
CA MET A 121 -27.66 0.20 -12.99
C MET A 121 -26.75 0.04 -14.21
N ASN A 122 -25.65 0.78 -14.29
CA ASN A 122 -24.69 0.69 -15.38
C ASN A 122 -23.93 -0.66 -15.36
N SER A 123 -23.76 -1.27 -14.19
CA SER A 123 -23.11 -2.58 -14.07
C SER A 123 -23.90 -3.72 -14.68
N VAL A 124 -25.21 -3.55 -14.93
CA VAL A 124 -26.05 -4.56 -15.61
C VAL A 124 -25.57 -4.83 -17.03
N GLU A 125 -25.17 -3.78 -17.77
CA GLU A 125 -24.60 -3.95 -19.13
C GLU A 125 -23.25 -4.63 -19.10
N LEU A 126 -22.41 -4.30 -18.11
CA LEU A 126 -21.10 -4.92 -17.94
C LEU A 126 -21.22 -6.40 -17.55
N LEU A 127 -22.25 -6.73 -16.76
CA LEU A 127 -22.57 -8.10 -16.37
C LEU A 127 -22.87 -8.98 -17.60
N THR A 128 -23.66 -8.46 -18.55
CA THR A 128 -23.97 -9.19 -19.79
C THR A 128 -22.75 -9.42 -20.68
N LYS A 129 -21.72 -8.58 -20.55
CA LYS A 129 -20.43 -8.68 -21.26
C LYS A 129 -19.39 -9.49 -20.49
N GLY A 130 -19.69 -9.97 -19.26
CA GLY A 130 -18.76 -10.71 -18.40
C GLY A 130 -17.58 -9.88 -17.87
N GLN A 131 -17.72 -8.54 -17.81
CA GLN A 131 -16.68 -7.61 -17.39
C GLN A 131 -16.73 -7.37 -15.87
N TYR A 132 -16.43 -8.38 -15.08
CA TYR A 132 -16.57 -8.36 -13.61
C TYR A 132 -15.61 -7.39 -12.92
N ASP A 133 -14.40 -7.22 -13.44
CA ASP A 133 -13.41 -6.29 -12.88
C ASP A 133 -13.83 -4.83 -13.05
N ASP A 134 -14.48 -4.51 -14.17
CA ASP A 134 -15.01 -3.18 -14.45
C ASP A 134 -16.20 -2.86 -13.54
N ILE A 135 -17.07 -3.84 -13.28
CA ILE A 135 -18.19 -3.72 -12.31
C ILE A 135 -17.63 -3.41 -10.93
N ARG A 136 -16.62 -4.17 -10.47
CA ARG A 136 -16.00 -3.94 -9.16
C ARG A 136 -15.42 -2.55 -9.08
N SER A 137 -14.64 -2.14 -10.08
CA SER A 137 -14.02 -0.80 -10.12
C SER A 137 -15.06 0.31 -10.06
N MET A 138 -16.16 0.19 -10.80
CA MET A 138 -17.25 1.16 -10.84
C MET A 138 -17.96 1.28 -9.48
N ILE A 139 -18.24 0.16 -8.82
CA ILE A 139 -18.88 0.15 -7.50
C ILE A 139 -17.93 0.73 -6.45
N ASP A 140 -16.62 0.34 -6.46
CA ASP A 140 -15.61 0.86 -5.55
C ASP A 140 -15.43 2.37 -5.70
N GLN A 141 -15.48 2.91 -6.93
CA GLN A 141 -15.44 4.34 -7.20
C GLN A 141 -16.70 5.06 -6.64
N ALA A 142 -17.88 4.48 -6.84
CA ALA A 142 -19.13 5.06 -6.32
C ALA A 142 -19.17 5.08 -4.79
N LEU A 143 -18.61 4.07 -4.12
CA LEU A 143 -18.52 4.01 -2.65
C LEU A 143 -17.50 5.02 -2.09
N LYS A 144 -16.42 5.29 -2.83
CA LYS A 144 -15.41 6.29 -2.46
C LYS A 144 -15.84 7.72 -2.78
N ALA A 145 -16.79 7.90 -3.67
CA ALA A 145 -17.28 9.21 -4.05
C ALA A 145 -17.88 9.94 -2.83
N GLY A 146 -17.50 11.19 -2.63
CA GLY A 146 -17.93 12.00 -1.47
C GLY A 146 -17.23 11.66 -0.14
N GLN A 147 -16.20 10.81 -0.13
CA GLN A 147 -15.32 10.64 1.03
C GLN A 147 -14.18 11.68 1.08
N SER A 148 -14.07 12.55 0.09
CA SER A 148 -12.95 13.48 -0.07
C SER A 148 -13.05 14.74 0.82
N ARG A 149 -13.40 14.57 2.10
CA ARG A 149 -13.04 15.57 3.13
C ARG A 149 -11.61 15.40 3.62
N ASP A 150 -10.96 14.33 3.17
CA ASP A 150 -9.56 14.06 3.49
C ASP A 150 -8.66 14.87 2.54
N LEU A 151 -8.29 16.07 2.97
CA LEU A 151 -7.29 16.90 2.29
C LEU A 151 -5.89 16.31 2.40
N GLY A 152 -5.76 15.12 3.01
CA GLY A 152 -4.50 14.54 3.40
C GLY A 152 -4.04 15.08 4.76
N HIS A 153 -2.76 14.94 5.05
CA HIS A 153 -2.17 15.36 6.31
C HIS A 153 -1.98 16.89 6.33
N GLU A 154 -2.82 17.60 7.11
CA GLU A 154 -2.67 19.05 7.31
C GLU A 154 -1.54 19.30 8.30
N TYR A 155 -0.40 19.80 7.80
CA TYR A 155 0.86 19.88 8.54
C TYR A 155 0.72 20.61 9.89
N GLU A 156 -0.08 21.67 9.96
CA GLU A 156 -0.28 22.45 11.18
C GLU A 156 -1.26 21.77 12.17
N LYS A 157 -2.28 21.11 11.68
CA LYS A 157 -3.35 20.53 12.51
C LYS A 157 -3.04 19.13 13.02
N ASP A 158 -2.33 18.34 12.21
CA ASP A 158 -2.11 16.91 12.46
C ASP A 158 -0.78 16.63 13.16
N LEU A 159 -0.31 17.55 14.02
CA LEU A 159 0.95 17.43 14.74
C LEU A 159 1.03 16.11 15.52
N GLU A 160 0.02 15.82 16.33
CA GLU A 160 -0.03 14.63 17.19
C GLU A 160 0.03 13.31 16.41
N SER A 161 -0.61 13.26 15.21
CA SER A 161 -0.60 12.07 14.38
C SER A 161 0.79 11.70 13.87
N ARG A 162 1.68 12.70 13.71
CA ARG A 162 3.06 12.48 13.26
C ARG A 162 3.96 11.85 14.32
N TYR A 163 3.65 12.07 15.59
CA TYR A 163 4.45 11.62 16.73
C TYR A 163 3.89 10.36 17.41
N ARG A 164 2.78 9.83 16.93
CA ARG A 164 2.27 8.51 17.36
C ARG A 164 3.13 7.40 16.78
N LEU A 165 4.28 7.19 17.41
CA LEU A 165 5.26 6.14 17.02
C LEU A 165 4.69 4.72 17.08
N GLU A 166 3.64 4.48 17.88
CA GLU A 166 3.06 3.16 18.12
C GLU A 166 2.23 2.61 16.94
N GLU A 167 1.87 3.44 15.96
CA GLU A 167 0.93 3.03 14.90
C GLU A 167 1.59 2.51 13.61
N ARG A 168 2.94 2.36 13.58
CA ARG A 168 3.58 1.83 12.37
C ARG A 168 3.18 0.38 12.07
N GLY A 169 2.62 -0.36 13.07
CA GLY A 169 2.23 -1.76 12.90
C GLY A 169 3.39 -2.61 12.38
N ALA A 170 4.59 -2.37 12.91
CA ALA A 170 5.79 -3.03 12.47
C ALA A 170 5.81 -4.48 12.94
N VAL A 171 6.13 -5.41 12.02
CA VAL A 171 6.34 -6.82 12.35
C VAL A 171 7.85 -7.06 12.43
N PRO A 172 8.37 -7.39 13.63
CA PRO A 172 9.80 -7.61 13.82
C PRO A 172 10.32 -8.84 13.08
N THR A 173 11.59 -8.80 12.72
CA THR A 173 12.35 -9.97 12.29
C THR A 173 12.91 -10.72 13.51
N ILE A 174 13.55 -11.87 13.28
CA ILE A 174 14.27 -12.60 14.33
C ILE A 174 15.57 -11.90 14.76
N TRP A 175 16.08 -10.98 13.96
CA TRP A 175 17.38 -10.32 14.13
C TRP A 175 17.18 -8.91 14.72
N PRO A 176 17.56 -8.66 16.00
CA PRO A 176 17.33 -7.37 16.66
C PRO A 176 17.95 -6.18 15.92
N HIS A 177 19.22 -6.32 15.46
CA HIS A 177 19.91 -5.25 14.72
C HIS A 177 19.27 -4.91 13.37
N ILE A 178 18.65 -5.90 12.70
CA ILE A 178 17.83 -5.63 11.49
C ILE A 178 16.55 -4.89 11.88
N ASN A 179 15.97 -5.19 13.05
CA ASN A 179 14.80 -4.45 13.55
C ASN A 179 15.16 -3.01 13.88
N ASP A 180 16.37 -2.75 14.42
CA ASP A 180 16.85 -1.39 14.68
C ASP A 180 16.95 -0.58 13.38
N LEU A 181 17.50 -1.18 12.31
CA LEU A 181 17.56 -0.58 10.97
C LEU A 181 16.16 -0.31 10.37
N LEU A 182 15.18 -1.14 10.72
CA LEU A 182 13.79 -1.04 10.28
C LEU A 182 12.91 -0.22 11.23
N MET A 183 13.46 0.38 12.27
CA MET A 183 12.71 1.09 13.32
C MET A 183 11.63 0.20 13.95
N GLY A 184 12.00 -1.00 14.38
CA GLY A 184 11.14 -1.99 15.04
C GLY A 184 10.67 -3.14 14.14
N GLY A 185 10.95 -3.10 12.85
CA GLY A 185 10.52 -4.11 11.87
C GLY A 185 9.90 -3.51 10.62
N LEU A 186 9.42 -4.36 9.71
CA LEU A 186 8.76 -3.87 8.51
C LEU A 186 7.34 -3.41 8.85
N GLY A 187 7.02 -2.15 8.56
CA GLY A 187 5.79 -1.50 8.98
C GLY A 187 4.61 -1.69 8.03
N ALA A 188 3.43 -1.28 8.47
CA ALA A 188 2.20 -1.36 7.70
C ALA A 188 2.29 -0.61 6.36
N GLY A 189 2.13 -1.34 5.26
CA GLY A 189 2.24 -0.81 3.90
C GLY A 189 3.64 -0.81 3.32
N ASP A 190 4.64 -1.32 4.04
CA ASP A 190 6.02 -1.42 3.55
C ASP A 190 6.24 -2.69 2.72
N LEU A 191 7.16 -2.59 1.78
CA LEU A 191 7.64 -3.70 0.96
C LEU A 191 9.11 -3.99 1.26
N GLY A 192 9.38 -5.15 1.85
CA GLY A 192 10.72 -5.67 2.07
C GLY A 192 11.12 -6.68 0.98
N MET A 193 12.38 -6.66 0.60
CA MET A 193 12.92 -7.53 -0.44
C MET A 193 14.23 -8.17 -0.03
N VAL A 194 14.39 -9.47 -0.30
CA VAL A 194 15.64 -10.19 -0.17
C VAL A 194 16.11 -10.71 -1.52
N LEU A 195 17.30 -10.31 -1.92
CA LEU A 195 17.92 -10.68 -3.19
C LEU A 195 18.93 -11.81 -2.98
N GLY A 196 19.08 -12.68 -3.97
CA GLY A 196 20.11 -13.70 -3.88
C GLY A 196 20.12 -14.65 -5.07
N SER A 197 21.21 -15.40 -5.17
CA SER A 197 21.38 -16.40 -6.22
C SER A 197 20.40 -17.58 -6.08
N PRO A 198 20.11 -18.33 -7.15
CA PRO A 198 19.40 -19.60 -7.05
C PRO A 198 20.08 -20.55 -6.05
N GLY A 199 19.29 -21.19 -5.19
CA GLY A 199 19.84 -22.07 -4.14
C GLY A 199 20.65 -21.33 -3.06
N GLY A 200 20.51 -20.00 -2.94
CA GLY A 200 21.19 -19.18 -1.92
C GLY A 200 20.53 -19.22 -0.54
N GLY A 201 19.28 -19.71 -0.43
CA GLY A 201 18.56 -19.76 0.86
C GLY A 201 17.43 -18.74 0.99
N LYS A 202 17.06 -18.02 -0.08
CA LYS A 202 16.02 -16.96 -0.08
C LYS A 202 14.68 -17.43 0.50
N SER A 203 14.15 -18.55 0.04
CA SER A 203 12.88 -19.10 0.55
C SER A 203 12.97 -19.46 2.04
N TRP A 204 14.12 -19.99 2.49
CA TRP A 204 14.36 -20.23 3.91
C TRP A 204 14.40 -18.94 4.71
N PHE A 205 14.93 -17.86 4.13
CA PHE A 205 14.91 -16.54 4.75
C PHE A 205 13.47 -16.07 5.01
N LEU A 206 12.61 -16.16 4.01
CA LEU A 206 11.19 -15.82 4.15
C LEU A 206 10.48 -16.68 5.22
N ILE A 207 10.82 -17.96 5.30
CA ILE A 207 10.24 -18.86 6.30
C ILE A 207 10.70 -18.51 7.71
N ASN A 208 11.98 -18.09 7.90
CA ASN A 208 12.45 -17.58 9.18
C ASN A 208 11.65 -16.35 9.63
N LEU A 209 11.39 -15.39 8.71
CA LEU A 209 10.55 -14.23 9.01
C LEU A 209 9.13 -14.64 9.41
N GLY A 210 8.49 -15.51 8.63
CA GLY A 210 7.12 -15.96 8.90
C GLY A 210 7.01 -16.77 10.18
N ALA A 211 7.96 -17.68 10.44
CA ALA A 211 7.98 -18.49 11.68
C ALA A 211 8.15 -17.62 12.92
N THR A 212 9.02 -16.61 12.85
CA THR A 212 9.22 -15.65 13.94
C THR A 212 7.95 -14.85 14.20
N ALA A 213 7.30 -14.33 13.16
CA ALA A 213 6.05 -13.59 13.29
C ALA A 213 4.95 -14.46 13.95
N VAL A 214 4.79 -15.72 13.52
CA VAL A 214 3.81 -16.63 14.13
C VAL A 214 4.13 -16.94 15.61
N LYS A 215 5.41 -17.14 15.97
CA LYS A 215 5.83 -17.31 17.37
C LYS A 215 5.53 -16.07 18.23
N MET A 216 5.51 -14.89 17.62
CA MET A 216 5.17 -13.62 18.29
C MET A 216 3.65 -13.34 18.35
N GLY A 217 2.80 -14.21 17.81
CA GLY A 217 1.35 -14.07 17.86
C GLY A 217 0.73 -13.42 16.62
N TYR A 218 1.51 -13.09 15.59
CA TYR A 218 1.01 -12.49 14.37
C TYR A 218 0.35 -13.50 13.43
N THR A 219 -0.62 -13.03 12.65
CA THR A 219 -1.24 -13.80 11.56
C THR A 219 -0.42 -13.60 10.29
N VAL A 220 0.11 -14.68 9.72
CA VAL A 220 0.95 -14.67 8.51
C VAL A 220 0.22 -15.34 7.36
N CYS A 221 0.14 -14.64 6.21
CA CYS A 221 -0.25 -15.24 4.94
C CYS A 221 1.00 -15.43 4.06
N HIS A 222 1.37 -16.68 3.79
CA HIS A 222 2.50 -17.05 2.93
C HIS A 222 1.99 -17.56 1.59
N TYR A 223 2.25 -16.82 0.53
CA TYR A 223 1.95 -17.19 -0.85
C TYR A 223 3.19 -17.78 -1.52
N THR A 224 3.06 -19.00 -2.01
CA THR A 224 4.13 -19.67 -2.76
C THR A 224 3.72 -19.86 -4.22
N LEU A 225 4.63 -19.50 -5.15
CA LEU A 225 4.46 -19.66 -6.59
C LEU A 225 5.47 -20.66 -7.19
N GLU A 226 6.41 -21.15 -6.39
CA GLU A 226 7.47 -22.07 -6.83
C GLU A 226 7.33 -23.45 -6.19
N LEU A 227 6.96 -23.52 -4.93
CA LEU A 227 6.88 -24.75 -4.15
C LEU A 227 5.42 -25.07 -3.79
N SER A 228 5.11 -26.35 -3.56
CA SER A 228 3.79 -26.71 -3.03
C SER A 228 3.59 -26.19 -1.59
N GLN A 229 2.35 -25.89 -1.23
CA GLN A 229 2.01 -25.40 0.09
C GLN A 229 2.38 -26.41 1.20
N GLU A 230 2.28 -27.71 0.93
CA GLU A 230 2.68 -28.77 1.85
C GLU A 230 4.21 -28.80 2.05
N TYR A 231 4.98 -28.53 0.99
CA TYR A 231 6.42 -28.48 1.07
C TYR A 231 6.90 -27.25 1.85
N VAL A 232 6.26 -26.12 1.66
CA VAL A 232 6.49 -24.89 2.46
C VAL A 232 6.10 -25.16 3.92
N GLY A 233 4.97 -25.82 4.20
CA GLY A 233 4.55 -26.25 5.54
C GLY A 233 5.63 -27.05 6.26
N LYS A 234 6.19 -28.07 5.60
CA LYS A 234 7.30 -28.88 6.17
C LYS A 234 8.55 -28.04 6.50
N ARG A 235 8.83 -26.99 5.73
CA ARG A 235 9.93 -26.07 6.05
C ARG A 235 9.62 -25.24 7.30
N TYR A 236 8.37 -24.80 7.48
CA TYR A 236 7.94 -24.16 8.72
C TYR A 236 8.07 -25.13 9.90
N ASP A 237 7.65 -26.39 9.75
CA ASP A 237 7.81 -27.41 10.79
C ASP A 237 9.28 -27.54 11.22
N SER A 238 10.20 -27.55 10.24
CA SER A 238 11.65 -27.66 10.49
C SER A 238 12.18 -26.46 11.30
N ILE A 239 11.82 -25.22 10.91
CA ILE A 239 12.24 -23.99 11.61
C ILE A 239 11.60 -23.90 13.01
N LEU A 240 10.33 -24.27 13.15
CA LEU A 240 9.58 -24.12 14.38
C LEU A 240 10.02 -25.14 15.44
N THR A 241 10.35 -26.36 15.03
CA THR A 241 10.76 -27.47 15.92
C THR A 241 12.26 -27.62 16.06
N GLY A 242 13.06 -27.08 15.11
CA GLY A 242 14.51 -27.33 15.04
C GLY A 242 14.89 -28.70 14.44
N ILE A 243 13.91 -29.53 14.04
CA ILE A 243 14.16 -30.82 13.44
C ILE A 243 14.76 -30.65 12.05
N ASP A 244 15.80 -31.40 11.71
CA ASP A 244 16.35 -31.42 10.37
C ASP A 244 15.30 -31.76 9.32
N PHE A 245 15.28 -31.02 8.23
CA PHE A 245 14.27 -31.15 7.18
C PHE A 245 14.17 -32.58 6.62
N GLN A 246 15.29 -33.29 6.57
CA GLN A 246 15.33 -34.70 6.15
C GLN A 246 14.59 -35.64 7.12
N ASN A 247 14.41 -35.25 8.38
CA ASN A 247 13.81 -36.05 9.44
C ASN A 247 12.34 -35.69 9.71
N ILE A 248 11.83 -34.60 9.12
CA ILE A 248 10.46 -34.09 9.34
C ILE A 248 9.37 -35.12 9.05
N HIS A 249 9.61 -36.01 8.08
CA HIS A 249 8.64 -37.02 7.65
C HIS A 249 8.56 -38.22 8.59
N LYS A 250 9.49 -38.36 9.57
CA LYS A 250 9.54 -39.49 10.48
C LYS A 250 8.37 -39.45 11.47
N THR A 251 7.84 -40.65 11.80
CA THR A 251 6.73 -40.77 12.75
C THR A 251 7.06 -40.18 14.13
N GLU A 252 8.31 -40.32 14.56
CA GLU A 252 8.82 -39.76 15.83
C GLU A 252 8.76 -38.24 15.90
N SER A 253 8.96 -37.57 14.76
CA SER A 253 8.93 -36.11 14.65
C SER A 253 7.49 -35.57 14.75
N ARG A 254 6.50 -36.37 14.38
CA ARG A 254 5.11 -35.91 14.26
C ARG A 254 4.52 -35.39 15.59
N LYS A 255 4.81 -36.08 16.69
CA LYS A 255 4.30 -35.66 18.02
C LYS A 255 4.83 -34.26 18.41
N LEU A 256 6.13 -34.03 18.24
CA LEU A 256 6.73 -32.72 18.54
C LEU A 256 6.20 -31.61 17.60
N ILE A 257 5.96 -31.93 16.32
CA ILE A 257 5.36 -31.00 15.37
C ILE A 257 3.95 -30.61 15.80
N GLU A 258 3.10 -31.60 16.15
CA GLU A 258 1.72 -31.37 16.61
C GLU A 258 1.69 -30.52 17.90
N GLU A 259 2.52 -30.85 18.88
CA GLU A 259 2.66 -30.08 20.12
C GLU A 259 3.10 -28.65 19.84
N THR A 260 4.08 -28.46 18.95
CA THR A 260 4.58 -27.13 18.56
C THR A 260 3.49 -26.32 17.88
N ILE A 261 2.80 -26.88 16.88
CA ILE A 261 1.73 -26.19 16.15
C ILE A 261 0.61 -25.76 17.10
N ASN A 262 0.20 -26.64 18.02
CA ASN A 262 -0.86 -26.36 18.99
C ASN A 262 -0.47 -25.29 20.03
N SER A 263 0.81 -25.05 20.24
CA SER A 263 1.32 -24.04 21.19
C SER A 263 1.55 -22.67 20.54
N LEU A 264 1.44 -22.55 19.21
CA LEU A 264 1.70 -21.28 18.53
C LEU A 264 0.62 -20.23 18.85
N PRO A 265 1.01 -19.05 19.32
CA PRO A 265 0.05 -17.97 19.60
C PRO A 265 -0.49 -17.29 18.33
N GLY A 266 0.26 -17.30 17.25
CA GLY A 266 -0.10 -16.72 15.97
C GLY A 266 -0.69 -17.73 14.99
N LYS A 267 -1.05 -17.26 13.81
CA LYS A 267 -1.67 -18.08 12.77
C LYS A 267 -0.86 -18.03 11.47
N LEU A 268 -0.69 -19.20 10.85
CA LEU A 268 -0.05 -19.33 9.54
C LEU A 268 -1.05 -19.86 8.51
N ILE A 269 -1.20 -19.14 7.40
CA ILE A 269 -1.98 -19.55 6.25
C ILE A 269 -1.04 -19.63 5.05
N ILE A 270 -0.84 -20.82 4.51
CA ILE A 270 -0.01 -21.05 3.32
C ILE A 270 -0.92 -21.31 2.14
N LYS A 271 -0.70 -20.57 1.05
CA LYS A 271 -1.48 -20.71 -0.18
C LYS A 271 -0.57 -20.83 -1.38
N GLU A 272 -0.68 -21.96 -2.06
CA GLU A 272 -0.04 -22.18 -3.37
C GLU A 272 -0.84 -21.51 -4.49
N TYR A 273 -0.12 -20.91 -5.41
CA TYR A 273 -0.67 -20.38 -6.66
C TYR A 273 0.14 -20.81 -7.88
N PRO A 274 -0.53 -21.08 -9.02
CA PRO A 274 0.16 -21.48 -10.23
C PRO A 274 1.00 -20.35 -10.82
N MET A 275 2.25 -20.67 -11.14
CA MET A 275 3.21 -19.76 -11.78
C MET A 275 2.65 -19.20 -13.09
N GLY A 276 2.85 -17.91 -13.36
CA GLY A 276 2.54 -17.24 -14.62
C GLY A 276 1.05 -17.05 -14.93
N LYS A 277 0.15 -17.49 -14.05
CA LYS A 277 -1.31 -17.27 -14.18
C LYS A 277 -1.85 -16.34 -13.11
N THR A 278 -1.17 -16.25 -11.97
CA THR A 278 -1.59 -15.49 -10.80
C THR A 278 -1.20 -14.01 -10.93
N THR A 279 -2.14 -13.13 -10.62
CA THR A 279 -1.94 -11.67 -10.63
C THR A 279 -1.90 -11.12 -9.20
N PRO A 280 -1.39 -9.89 -8.96
CA PRO A 280 -1.51 -9.22 -7.67
C PRO A 280 -2.96 -9.17 -7.15
N SER A 281 -3.95 -9.00 -8.03
CA SER A 281 -5.38 -9.02 -7.65
C SER A 281 -5.87 -10.39 -7.16
N SER A 282 -5.27 -11.48 -7.63
CA SER A 282 -5.61 -12.83 -7.11
C SER A 282 -5.18 -12.97 -5.65
N ILE A 283 -4.02 -12.42 -5.28
CA ILE A 283 -3.51 -12.38 -3.91
C ILE A 283 -4.41 -11.48 -3.06
N GLU A 284 -4.74 -10.28 -3.55
CA GLU A 284 -5.65 -9.35 -2.87
C GLU A 284 -7.01 -10.00 -2.55
N THR A 285 -7.61 -10.69 -3.53
CA THR A 285 -8.90 -11.39 -3.35
C THR A 285 -8.81 -12.46 -2.25
N HIS A 286 -7.70 -13.20 -2.17
CA HIS A 286 -7.52 -14.19 -1.11
C HIS A 286 -7.32 -13.54 0.25
N ILE A 287 -6.56 -12.44 0.34
CA ILE A 287 -6.40 -11.68 1.59
C ILE A 287 -7.75 -11.19 2.08
N GLN A 288 -8.58 -10.63 1.21
CA GLN A 288 -9.94 -10.19 1.57
C GLN A 288 -10.81 -11.33 2.07
N LYS A 289 -10.70 -12.53 1.48
CA LYS A 289 -11.36 -13.73 1.98
C LYS A 289 -10.88 -14.10 3.38
N CYS A 290 -9.56 -14.04 3.65
CA CYS A 290 -9.01 -14.28 4.98
C CYS A 290 -9.56 -13.26 5.99
N VAL A 291 -9.63 -11.97 5.63
CA VAL A 291 -10.21 -10.91 6.47
C VAL A 291 -11.68 -11.19 6.79
N THR A 292 -12.47 -11.58 5.79
CA THR A 292 -13.90 -11.93 5.98
C THR A 292 -14.09 -13.11 6.93
N LEU A 293 -13.14 -14.04 6.95
CA LEU A 293 -13.12 -15.19 7.84
C LEU A 293 -12.51 -14.89 9.22
N GLY A 294 -12.21 -13.63 9.54
CA GLY A 294 -11.63 -13.20 10.81
C GLY A 294 -10.12 -13.40 10.92
N HIS A 295 -9.42 -13.59 9.79
CA HIS A 295 -7.98 -13.83 9.73
C HIS A 295 -7.27 -12.74 8.94
N LYS A 296 -7.39 -11.47 9.41
CA LYS A 296 -6.63 -10.37 8.83
C LYS A 296 -5.12 -10.64 9.00
N PRO A 297 -4.32 -10.65 7.93
CA PRO A 297 -2.89 -10.85 8.06
C PRO A 297 -2.20 -9.62 8.66
N ASP A 298 -1.26 -9.86 9.57
CA ASP A 298 -0.32 -8.87 10.08
C ASP A 298 0.95 -8.84 9.24
N LEU A 299 1.26 -9.95 8.55
CA LEU A 299 2.38 -10.10 7.65
C LEU A 299 1.98 -10.90 6.42
N VAL A 300 2.37 -10.42 5.25
CA VAL A 300 2.24 -11.13 3.97
C VAL A 300 3.62 -11.51 3.44
N ILE A 301 3.79 -12.74 3.01
CA ILE A 301 5.00 -13.25 2.37
C ILE A 301 4.63 -13.74 0.97
N ILE A 302 5.44 -13.38 -0.03
CA ILE A 302 5.24 -13.81 -1.43
C ILE A 302 6.55 -14.40 -1.97
N ASP A 303 6.60 -15.70 -2.20
CA ASP A 303 7.75 -16.42 -2.74
C ASP A 303 7.47 -16.88 -4.19
N TYR A 304 7.82 -16.09 -5.23
CA TYR A 304 8.33 -14.72 -5.27
C TYR A 304 7.58 -13.88 -6.32
N VAL A 305 7.61 -12.57 -6.15
CA VAL A 305 6.80 -11.60 -6.93
C VAL A 305 7.11 -11.63 -8.43
N ASP A 306 8.36 -11.89 -8.86
CA ASP A 306 8.73 -11.95 -10.29
C ASP A 306 7.98 -13.06 -11.08
N LEU A 307 7.28 -13.99 -10.41
CA LEU A 307 6.48 -15.06 -11.03
C LEU A 307 5.01 -14.67 -11.23
N LEU A 308 4.60 -13.54 -10.69
CA LEU A 308 3.26 -13.02 -10.91
C LEU A 308 3.11 -12.48 -12.33
N ARG A 309 1.89 -12.55 -12.83
CA ARG A 309 1.53 -12.01 -14.14
C ARG A 309 1.14 -10.54 -14.01
N SER A 310 1.75 -9.68 -14.81
CA SER A 310 1.35 -8.27 -14.96
C SER A 310 0.00 -8.18 -15.69
N LYS A 311 -0.76 -7.12 -15.37
CA LYS A 311 -1.94 -6.68 -16.13
C LYS A 311 -1.55 -5.74 -17.29
N SER A 312 -0.31 -5.25 -17.31
CA SER A 312 0.20 -4.37 -18.36
C SER A 312 0.17 -5.08 -19.71
N LYS A 313 -0.20 -4.32 -20.76
CA LYS A 313 -0.16 -4.78 -22.17
C LYS A 313 1.23 -4.61 -22.78
N SER A 314 2.23 -4.13 -22.03
CA SER A 314 3.61 -4.00 -22.54
C SER A 314 4.16 -5.36 -22.95
N SER A 315 4.87 -5.40 -24.08
CA SER A 315 5.61 -6.57 -24.54
C SER A 315 6.96 -6.72 -23.84
N GLU A 316 7.47 -5.69 -23.20
CA GLU A 316 8.75 -5.70 -22.50
C GLU A 316 8.62 -6.32 -21.11
N ARG A 317 9.45 -7.34 -20.86
CA ARG A 317 9.46 -8.05 -19.57
C ARG A 317 9.81 -7.13 -18.39
N LYS A 318 10.64 -6.11 -18.64
CA LYS A 318 11.02 -5.12 -17.63
C LYS A 318 9.78 -4.38 -17.12
N ASP A 319 9.02 -3.78 -18.02
CA ASP A 319 7.80 -3.04 -17.70
C ASP A 319 6.76 -3.90 -16.97
N GLN A 320 6.65 -5.18 -17.39
CA GLN A 320 5.74 -6.12 -16.72
C GLN A 320 6.16 -6.40 -15.28
N ILE A 321 7.46 -6.54 -15.00
CA ILE A 321 7.99 -6.75 -13.66
C ILE A 321 7.75 -5.49 -12.80
N ASP A 322 8.04 -4.32 -13.33
CA ASP A 322 7.87 -3.04 -12.62
C ASP A 322 6.39 -2.77 -12.29
N ASP A 323 5.46 -3.10 -13.21
CA ASP A 323 4.01 -3.06 -12.97
C ASP A 323 3.58 -3.97 -11.82
N VAL A 324 4.11 -5.19 -11.79
CA VAL A 324 3.80 -6.15 -10.71
C VAL A 324 4.30 -5.66 -9.36
N TYR A 325 5.55 -5.18 -9.27
CA TYR A 325 6.11 -4.65 -8.01
C TYR A 325 5.37 -3.40 -7.54
N THR A 326 5.02 -2.49 -8.46
CA THR A 326 4.19 -1.31 -8.16
C THR A 326 2.81 -1.73 -7.63
N SER A 327 2.18 -2.74 -8.26
CA SER A 327 0.90 -3.27 -7.81
C SER A 327 0.98 -3.91 -6.42
N ILE A 328 2.04 -4.67 -6.12
CA ILE A 328 2.26 -5.29 -4.80
C ILE A 328 2.53 -4.22 -3.74
N LYS A 329 3.32 -3.19 -4.05
CA LYS A 329 3.53 -2.05 -3.14
C LYS A 329 2.21 -1.29 -2.89
N GLY A 330 1.40 -1.09 -3.93
CA GLY A 330 0.05 -0.53 -3.81
C GLY A 330 -0.84 -1.38 -2.91
N LEU A 331 -0.82 -2.71 -3.09
CA LEU A 331 -1.54 -3.65 -2.25
C LEU A 331 -1.12 -3.56 -0.78
N ALA A 332 0.20 -3.55 -0.48
CA ALA A 332 0.70 -3.41 0.89
C ALA A 332 0.11 -2.17 1.59
N ARG A 333 0.10 -1.02 0.90
CA ARG A 333 -0.47 0.23 1.41
C ARG A 333 -1.99 0.14 1.61
N GLN A 334 -2.70 -0.44 0.65
CA GLN A 334 -4.16 -0.59 0.68
C GLN A 334 -4.62 -1.44 1.86
N ILE A 335 -3.97 -2.60 2.08
CA ILE A 335 -4.32 -3.51 3.18
C ILE A 335 -3.68 -3.09 4.52
N ARG A 336 -2.80 -2.08 4.51
CA ARG A 336 -2.01 -1.61 5.66
C ARG A 336 -1.28 -2.76 6.35
N THR A 337 -0.58 -3.58 5.57
CA THR A 337 0.14 -4.78 6.05
C THR A 337 1.50 -4.85 5.36
N PRO A 338 2.60 -5.12 6.09
CA PRO A 338 3.91 -5.32 5.48
C PRO A 338 3.94 -6.54 4.57
N ILE A 339 4.66 -6.44 3.46
CA ILE A 339 4.88 -7.54 2.52
C ILE A 339 6.38 -7.81 2.40
N TRP A 340 6.79 -9.07 2.60
CA TRP A 340 8.13 -9.53 2.26
C TRP A 340 8.11 -10.38 1.00
N THR A 341 9.11 -10.17 0.14
CA THR A 341 9.34 -11.00 -1.05
C THR A 341 10.81 -11.25 -1.29
N VAL A 342 11.11 -12.13 -2.22
CA VAL A 342 12.47 -12.36 -2.70
C VAL A 342 12.57 -12.09 -4.19
N SER A 343 13.78 -11.84 -4.69
CA SER A 343 14.06 -11.73 -6.11
C SER A 343 15.40 -12.37 -6.45
N GLN A 344 15.55 -12.76 -7.70
CA GLN A 344 16.78 -13.39 -8.18
C GLN A 344 17.75 -12.35 -8.74
N VAL A 345 19.03 -12.57 -8.50
CA VAL A 345 20.12 -11.79 -9.10
C VAL A 345 20.53 -12.38 -10.47
N ASN A 346 21.16 -11.55 -11.30
CA ASN A 346 21.71 -12.02 -12.57
C ASN A 346 22.91 -12.96 -12.35
N ARG A 347 23.38 -13.61 -13.45
CA ARG A 347 24.50 -14.56 -13.37
C ARG A 347 25.82 -13.92 -12.94
N MET A 348 26.02 -12.62 -13.18
CA MET A 348 27.23 -11.90 -12.78
C MET A 348 27.21 -11.63 -11.28
N GLY A 349 26.13 -11.08 -10.73
CA GLY A 349 25.98 -10.84 -9.30
C GLY A 349 26.03 -12.10 -8.43
N SER A 350 25.77 -13.29 -9.01
CA SER A 350 25.89 -14.56 -8.27
C SER A 350 27.33 -14.97 -7.94
N LYS A 351 28.34 -14.31 -8.51
CA LYS A 351 29.77 -14.60 -8.31
C LYS A 351 30.41 -13.64 -7.32
N ASP A 352 29.77 -12.52 -7.01
CA ASP A 352 30.32 -11.48 -6.18
C ASP A 352 30.22 -11.84 -4.68
N ASP A 353 31.12 -11.30 -3.87
CA ASP A 353 31.11 -11.46 -2.41
C ASP A 353 29.93 -10.70 -1.80
N ILE A 354 29.61 -9.53 -2.37
CA ILE A 354 28.47 -8.69 -2.05
C ILE A 354 27.66 -8.48 -3.32
N ILE A 355 26.34 -8.63 -3.21
CA ILE A 355 25.41 -8.35 -4.31
C ILE A 355 24.89 -6.94 -4.14
N GLU A 356 25.36 -6.04 -4.96
CA GLU A 356 24.93 -4.65 -5.03
C GLU A 356 23.74 -4.46 -5.97
N ALA A 357 23.17 -3.26 -6.00
CA ALA A 357 21.97 -2.93 -6.75
C ALA A 357 22.08 -3.12 -8.28
N ASP A 358 23.26 -2.90 -8.85
CA ASP A 358 23.55 -3.04 -10.29
C ASP A 358 23.60 -4.49 -10.78
N LYS A 359 23.73 -5.45 -9.86
CA LYS A 359 23.83 -6.89 -10.15
C LYS A 359 22.48 -7.63 -10.18
N ILE A 360 21.38 -6.90 -10.26
CA ILE A 360 20.04 -7.48 -10.15
C ILE A 360 19.48 -7.83 -11.52
N ALA A 361 18.92 -9.03 -11.63
CA ALA A 361 18.29 -9.49 -12.85
C ALA A 361 16.97 -8.75 -13.12
N GLY A 362 16.85 -8.16 -14.32
CA GLY A 362 15.62 -7.66 -14.86
C GLY A 362 15.37 -6.17 -14.63
N SER A 363 15.52 -5.61 -13.44
CA SER A 363 15.25 -4.18 -13.23
C SER A 363 15.85 -3.66 -11.92
N TYR A 364 16.61 -2.59 -11.99
CA TYR A 364 16.98 -1.77 -10.84
C TYR A 364 15.75 -1.15 -10.18
N ASP A 365 14.70 -0.92 -10.99
CA ASP A 365 13.49 -0.21 -10.56
C ASP A 365 12.73 -0.94 -9.45
N LYS A 366 12.79 -2.30 -9.41
CA LYS A 366 12.17 -3.05 -8.29
C LYS A 366 12.77 -2.74 -6.91
N ILE A 367 14.09 -2.44 -6.84
CA ILE A 367 14.70 -1.94 -5.59
C ILE A 367 14.17 -0.54 -5.27
N MET A 368 14.02 0.29 -6.29
CA MET A 368 13.49 1.66 -6.10
C MET A 368 12.07 1.63 -5.54
N ILE A 369 11.25 0.63 -5.88
CA ILE A 369 9.89 0.46 -5.38
C ILE A 369 9.88 -0.05 -3.93
N ALA A 370 10.80 -0.95 -3.55
CA ALA A 370 10.90 -1.47 -2.19
C ALA A 370 11.28 -0.38 -1.18
N ASP A 371 10.83 -0.53 0.07
CA ASP A 371 11.20 0.35 1.18
C ASP A 371 12.48 -0.12 1.87
N PHE A 372 12.67 -1.42 1.91
CA PHE A 372 13.87 -2.06 2.42
C PHE A 372 14.30 -3.18 1.48
N ALA A 373 15.57 -3.23 1.15
CA ALA A 373 16.14 -4.28 0.31
C ALA A 373 17.49 -4.73 0.85
N MET A 374 17.69 -6.02 0.95
CA MET A 374 18.97 -6.62 1.31
C MET A 374 19.30 -7.81 0.42
N SER A 375 20.57 -8.15 0.31
CA SER A 375 21.02 -9.32 -0.42
C SER A 375 21.58 -10.39 0.49
N LEU A 376 21.38 -11.64 0.09
CA LEU A 376 22.00 -12.82 0.68
C LEU A 376 22.98 -13.41 -0.33
N SER A 377 24.27 -13.27 -0.03
CA SER A 377 25.38 -13.76 -0.84
C SER A 377 25.98 -15.04 -0.26
N ARG A 378 26.11 -16.07 -1.08
CA ARG A 378 26.73 -17.35 -0.70
C ARG A 378 27.51 -17.94 -1.87
N LYS A 379 28.82 -17.98 -1.76
CA LYS A 379 29.70 -18.71 -2.70
C LYS A 379 29.73 -20.22 -2.36
N ARG A 380 30.43 -20.99 -3.19
CA ARG A 380 30.59 -22.43 -2.97
C ARG A 380 31.23 -22.75 -1.61
N GLY A 381 32.28 -21.97 -1.22
CA GLY A 381 32.89 -22.11 0.09
C GLY A 381 31.91 -21.84 1.24
N ASP A 382 31.15 -20.78 1.14
CA ASP A 382 30.12 -20.41 2.13
C ASP A 382 29.06 -21.50 2.28
N LYS A 383 28.63 -22.10 1.16
CA LYS A 383 27.64 -23.21 1.18
C LYS A 383 28.16 -24.44 1.92
N LEU A 384 29.45 -24.74 1.79
CA LEU A 384 30.11 -25.86 2.50
C LEU A 384 30.31 -25.54 3.99
N ALA A 385 30.67 -24.29 4.29
CA ALA A 385 30.90 -23.83 5.67
C ALA A 385 29.60 -23.49 6.44
N GLY A 386 28.44 -23.44 5.76
CA GLY A 386 27.18 -22.99 6.39
C GLY A 386 27.17 -21.49 6.68
N THR A 387 27.89 -20.69 5.89
CA THR A 387 27.97 -19.24 6.07
C THR A 387 27.34 -18.47 4.91
N GLY A 388 27.25 -17.16 5.03
CA GLY A 388 26.80 -16.23 4.00
C GLY A 388 27.05 -14.79 4.44
N ARG A 389 26.66 -13.84 3.60
CA ARG A 389 26.72 -12.40 3.89
C ARG A 389 25.38 -11.79 3.59
N ILE A 390 24.93 -10.91 4.48
CA ILE A 390 23.75 -10.06 4.30
C ILE A 390 24.24 -8.64 4.08
N HIS A 391 23.87 -8.04 2.94
CA HIS A 391 24.20 -6.65 2.64
C HIS A 391 22.92 -5.84 2.48
N VAL A 392 22.81 -4.72 3.19
CA VAL A 392 21.66 -3.80 3.12
C VAL A 392 21.84 -2.88 1.92
N ILE A 393 21.08 -3.13 0.86
CA ILE A 393 21.19 -2.40 -0.41
C ILE A 393 20.43 -1.07 -0.34
N LYS A 394 19.29 -1.07 0.36
CA LYS A 394 18.40 0.10 0.48
C LYS A 394 17.66 0.07 1.79
N ASN A 395 17.61 1.21 2.46
CA ASN A 395 16.84 1.42 3.65
C ASN A 395 16.19 2.82 3.64
N ARG A 396 14.87 2.89 3.53
CA ARG A 396 14.13 4.17 3.64
C ARG A 396 14.01 4.70 5.06
N PHE A 397 14.35 3.89 6.05
CA PHE A 397 14.13 4.19 7.47
C PHE A 397 15.41 4.67 8.15
N GLY A 398 16.55 4.56 7.50
CA GLY A 398 17.84 4.93 8.06
C GLY A 398 18.99 4.61 7.13
N SER A 399 20.14 4.24 7.70
CA SER A 399 21.35 3.94 6.96
C SER A 399 21.22 2.66 6.12
N ASP A 400 21.92 2.61 5.01
CA ASP A 400 22.13 1.45 4.14
C ASP A 400 23.62 1.25 3.88
N GLY A 401 23.98 0.24 3.08
CA GLY A 401 25.36 -0.08 2.73
C GLY A 401 26.07 -1.01 3.72
N MET A 402 25.48 -1.35 4.85
CA MET A 402 26.09 -2.23 5.86
C MET A 402 26.07 -3.69 5.40
N THR A 403 27.13 -4.42 5.79
CA THR A 403 27.26 -5.84 5.52
C THR A 403 27.46 -6.62 6.82
N PHE A 404 26.72 -7.71 6.97
CA PHE A 404 26.75 -8.57 8.14
C PHE A 404 27.10 -10.00 7.74
N SER A 405 27.86 -10.71 8.60
CA SER A 405 28.06 -12.14 8.44
C SER A 405 26.80 -12.91 8.82
N ALA A 406 26.57 -14.04 8.15
CA ALA A 406 25.42 -14.90 8.43
C ALA A 406 25.87 -16.35 8.56
N LYS A 407 25.26 -17.06 9.54
CA LYS A 407 25.37 -18.51 9.71
C LYS A 407 24.05 -19.13 9.24
N ILE A 408 24.14 -20.13 8.38
CA ILE A 408 22.97 -20.76 7.75
C ILE A 408 23.05 -22.26 7.97
N ASN A 409 22.20 -22.74 8.84
CA ASN A 409 22.04 -24.18 9.04
C ASN A 409 21.25 -24.78 7.87
N THR A 410 21.94 -25.47 6.96
CA THR A 410 21.31 -26.05 5.78
C THR A 410 20.45 -27.29 6.09
N ALA A 411 20.59 -27.89 7.29
CA ALA A 411 19.80 -29.03 7.70
C ALA A 411 18.36 -28.66 8.08
N ASN A 412 18.17 -27.58 8.81
CA ASN A 412 16.85 -27.11 9.26
C ASN A 412 16.45 -25.73 8.72
N GLY A 413 17.33 -25.07 7.96
CA GLY A 413 17.07 -23.77 7.33
C GLY A 413 17.15 -22.56 8.26
N HIS A 414 17.58 -22.71 9.49
CA HIS A 414 17.75 -21.60 10.41
C HIS A 414 18.86 -20.66 9.96
N ILE A 415 18.59 -19.36 10.00
CA ILE A 415 19.52 -18.30 9.61
C ILE A 415 19.76 -17.41 10.81
N ASP A 416 21.02 -17.26 11.17
CA ASP A 416 21.48 -16.32 12.19
C ASP A 416 22.36 -15.27 11.52
N ILE A 417 22.15 -13.98 11.83
CA ILE A 417 22.90 -12.85 11.28
C ILE A 417 23.63 -12.21 12.43
N ASP A 418 24.96 -12.08 12.29
CA ASP A 418 25.79 -11.44 13.29
C ASP A 418 25.44 -9.93 13.39
N ALA A 419 25.42 -9.41 14.60
CA ALA A 419 25.13 -7.99 14.83
C ALA A 419 26.32 -7.08 14.49
N SER A 420 27.54 -7.64 14.39
CA SER A 420 28.73 -6.90 14.05
C SER A 420 28.77 -6.64 12.53
N GLU A 421 28.91 -5.38 12.16
CA GLU A 421 29.18 -5.02 10.77
C GLU A 421 30.57 -5.54 10.37
N MET A 422 30.67 -6.10 9.17
CA MET A 422 31.95 -6.58 8.62
C MET A 422 32.83 -5.40 8.23
N ASP A 423 34.11 -5.42 8.63
CA ASP A 423 35.10 -4.42 8.24
C ASP A 423 35.43 -4.50 6.73
N ASP A 424 35.78 -3.36 6.13
CA ASP A 424 36.19 -3.26 4.71
C ASP A 424 37.36 -4.22 4.37
N SER A 425 38.19 -4.59 5.34
CA SER A 425 39.26 -5.56 5.17
C SER A 425 38.80 -7.01 5.04
N GLU A 426 37.60 -7.33 5.55
CA GLU A 426 36.93 -8.63 5.43
C GLU A 426 36.09 -8.71 4.15
N LEU A 427 35.74 -7.55 3.62
CA LEU A 427 35.09 -7.39 2.33
C LEU A 427 36.15 -7.37 1.25
N LYS A 428 36.40 -8.48 0.58
CA LYS A 428 37.25 -8.49 -0.62
C LYS A 428 36.56 -7.72 -1.75
N VAL A 429 36.54 -6.39 -1.64
CA VAL A 429 35.99 -5.51 -2.68
C VAL A 429 37.13 -5.25 -3.67
N ASP A 430 36.92 -5.68 -4.91
CA ASP A 430 37.77 -5.30 -6.03
C ASP A 430 37.44 -3.82 -6.35
N THR A 431 38.21 -2.90 -5.73
CA THR A 431 38.07 -1.43 -5.87
C THR A 431 38.50 -0.92 -7.24
N SER A 432 38.81 -1.80 -8.21
CA SER A 432 39.28 -1.41 -9.54
C SER A 432 38.22 -0.84 -10.47
N SER A 433 36.94 -0.80 -10.08
CA SER A 433 35.83 -0.33 -10.92
C SER A 433 35.03 0.85 -10.33
N ALA A 434 35.57 1.58 -9.36
CA ALA A 434 34.91 2.80 -8.90
C ALA A 434 35.03 3.92 -9.95
N PRO A 435 33.94 4.60 -10.39
CA PRO A 435 34.09 5.78 -11.23
C PRO A 435 34.87 6.84 -10.46
N SER A 436 35.96 7.34 -11.04
CA SER A 436 36.84 8.40 -10.51
C SER A 436 36.03 9.74 -10.50
N GLY A 437 35.13 9.95 -9.55
CA GLY A 437 34.29 11.15 -9.53
C GLY A 437 33.79 11.59 -8.16
N PHE A 438 33.86 10.75 -7.15
CA PHE A 438 33.52 11.16 -5.78
C PHE A 438 34.80 11.04 -4.91
N SER A 439 35.48 12.16 -4.72
CA SER A 439 36.52 12.26 -3.71
C SER A 439 35.89 12.02 -2.34
N ARG A 440 36.40 11.03 -1.61
CA ARG A 440 36.11 10.87 -0.18
C ARG A 440 36.34 12.21 0.50
N ILE A 441 35.33 12.72 1.19
CA ILE A 441 35.52 13.88 2.07
C ILE A 441 36.60 13.51 3.07
N ASP A 442 37.71 14.19 2.99
CA ASP A 442 38.88 13.93 3.83
C ASP A 442 38.52 14.18 5.30
N ASN A 443 39.15 13.46 6.22
CA ASN A 443 38.90 13.62 7.66
C ASN A 443 39.10 15.05 8.16
N ASP A 444 39.93 15.83 7.44
CA ASP A 444 40.13 17.26 7.74
C ASP A 444 38.96 18.14 7.30
N GLU A 445 38.24 17.81 6.23
CA GLU A 445 36.97 18.47 5.84
C GLU A 445 35.82 18.13 6.80
N LYS A 446 35.76 16.90 7.33
CA LYS A 446 34.81 16.55 8.39
C LYS A 446 35.03 17.32 9.68
N LYS A 447 36.30 17.51 10.07
CA LYS A 447 36.65 18.35 11.22
C LYS A 447 36.33 19.83 11.00
N TYR A 448 36.57 20.34 9.78
CA TYR A 448 36.24 21.73 9.42
C TYR A 448 34.72 21.97 9.42
N LEU A 449 33.95 21.05 8.87
CA LEU A 449 32.48 21.15 8.89
C LEU A 449 31.92 21.05 10.32
N SER A 450 32.42 20.12 11.15
CA SER A 450 31.98 20.00 12.54
C SER A 450 32.34 21.23 13.39
N SER A 451 33.50 21.88 13.16
CA SER A 451 33.85 23.13 13.85
C SER A 451 32.97 24.31 13.43
N LYS A 452 32.58 24.37 12.14
CA LYS A 452 31.65 25.41 11.65
C LYS A 452 30.22 25.22 12.17
N PHE A 453 29.73 23.99 12.29
CA PHE A 453 28.42 23.73 12.91
C PHE A 453 28.41 24.11 14.40
N PHE A 454 29.53 23.89 15.09
CA PHE A 454 29.66 24.30 16.50
C PHE A 454 29.71 25.84 16.67
N GLU A 455 30.31 26.58 15.72
CA GLU A 455 30.33 28.05 15.71
C GLU A 455 28.96 28.66 15.36
N LEU A 456 28.07 27.93 14.69
CA LEU A 456 26.73 28.39 14.32
C LEU A 456 25.66 28.04 15.35
N GLY A 457 26.03 27.36 16.46
CA GLY A 457 25.08 27.05 17.56
C GLY A 457 23.97 26.08 17.19
N LEU A 458 24.20 25.20 16.19
CA LEU A 458 23.30 24.12 15.74
C LEU A 458 23.84 22.76 16.13
#